data_993d923349dfc9fc0d1d64e652023127
#
_entry.id   993d923349dfc9fc0d1d64e652023127
#
_cell.length_a   1.000
_cell.length_b   1.000
_cell.length_c   1.000
_cell.angle_alpha   90.00
_cell.angle_beta   90.00
_cell.angle_gamma   90.00
#
_symmetry.space_group_name_H-M   'P 1'
#
loop_
_entity.id
_entity.type
_entity.pdbx_description
1 polymer ?
#
loop_
_entity_poly.entity_id
_entity_poly.type
_entity_poly.pdbx_seq_one_letter_code
_entity_poly.pdbx_strand_id
1 'polypeptide(L)'
;MKKTLVVFGSSTGNCQGFAEIIAQKLKADIVDVNDINIEKLAEYDNLILGTSTWGSGEVQDDWYDGIEKLKKADLSGKTVALFGCGDADSYSDTFCGGIREIYNTVKDSGANILGGVDAAEYTYDDSESVIDGKFVGLALDANEDETKSEERIDNWIQSISNSL
;
A
#
# COMPACT_ATOMS: atom_id res chain seq x y z
N MET A 1 -12.43 -0.69 -17.41
CA MET A 1 -11.84 -0.62 -16.08
C MET A 1 -12.25 0.68 -15.40
N LYS A 2 -12.58 0.61 -14.14
CA LYS A 2 -12.87 1.79 -13.33
C LYS A 2 -11.60 2.62 -13.12
N LYS A 3 -11.75 3.90 -12.89
CA LYS A 3 -10.64 4.83 -12.74
C LYS A 3 -9.85 4.53 -11.46
N THR A 4 -8.54 4.32 -11.59
CA THR A 4 -7.65 3.91 -10.49
C THR A 4 -6.56 4.95 -10.25
N LEU A 5 -6.32 5.26 -8.97
CA LEU A 5 -5.24 6.15 -8.55
C LEU A 5 -4.30 5.41 -7.61
N VAL A 6 -3.00 5.47 -7.89
CA VAL A 6 -1.95 4.99 -6.99
C VAL A 6 -1.41 6.19 -6.21
N VAL A 7 -1.43 6.10 -4.88
CA VAL A 7 -0.94 7.15 -3.97
C VAL A 7 0.22 6.57 -3.17
N PHE A 8 1.34 7.26 -3.13
CA PHE A 8 2.51 6.79 -2.40
C PHE A 8 3.08 7.86 -1.47
N GLY A 9 3.69 7.40 -0.37
CA GLY A 9 4.55 8.23 0.49
C GLY A 9 5.92 7.58 0.59
N SER A 10 6.97 8.27 0.19
CA SER A 10 8.31 7.73 0.13
C SER A 10 9.34 8.78 0.49
N SER A 11 10.30 8.42 1.35
CA SER A 11 11.41 9.31 1.71
C SER A 11 12.72 8.96 0.99
N THR A 12 12.93 7.68 0.67
CA THR A 12 14.17 7.20 0.04
C THR A 12 14.01 6.81 -1.43
N GLY A 13 12.78 6.88 -1.95
CA GLY A 13 12.50 6.51 -3.33
C GLY A 13 12.08 5.06 -3.57
N ASN A 14 12.24 4.16 -2.60
CA ASN A 14 11.88 2.75 -2.78
C ASN A 14 10.38 2.56 -2.99
N CYS A 15 9.57 3.16 -2.13
CA CYS A 15 8.12 3.08 -2.26
C CYS A 15 7.64 3.74 -3.55
N GLN A 16 8.23 4.87 -3.92
CA GLN A 16 7.94 5.54 -5.18
C GLN A 16 8.23 4.64 -6.38
N GLY A 17 9.38 3.97 -6.39
CA GLY A 17 9.75 3.04 -7.46
C GLY A 17 8.73 1.91 -7.61
N PHE A 18 8.30 1.31 -6.52
CA PHE A 18 7.28 0.26 -6.54
C PHE A 18 5.93 0.81 -7.01
N ALA A 19 5.56 2.01 -6.55
CA ALA A 19 4.31 2.67 -6.97
C ALA A 19 4.28 2.92 -8.48
N GLU A 20 5.40 3.35 -9.05
CA GLU A 20 5.52 3.56 -10.49
C GLU A 20 5.32 2.28 -11.29
N ILE A 21 5.90 1.18 -10.82
CA ILE A 21 5.73 -0.13 -11.46
C ILE A 21 4.25 -0.58 -11.41
N ILE A 22 3.62 -0.44 -10.26
CA ILE A 22 2.21 -0.81 -10.08
C ILE A 22 1.32 0.03 -11.00
N ALA A 23 1.52 1.34 -11.01
CA ALA A 23 0.72 2.25 -11.83
C ALA A 23 0.88 1.94 -13.32
N GLN A 24 2.10 1.65 -13.77
CA GLN A 24 2.38 1.32 -15.16
C GLN A 24 1.67 0.01 -15.56
N LYS A 25 1.76 -1.01 -14.72
CA LYS A 25 1.13 -2.32 -15.02
C LYS A 25 -0.39 -2.26 -15.03
N LEU A 26 -0.98 -1.42 -14.20
CA LEU A 26 -2.44 -1.23 -14.11
C LEU A 26 -2.94 -0.13 -15.05
N LYS A 27 -2.05 0.62 -15.69
CA LYS A 27 -2.39 1.81 -16.48
C LYS A 27 -3.19 2.81 -15.66
N ALA A 28 -2.77 2.98 -14.41
CA ALA A 28 -3.40 3.86 -13.44
C ALA A 28 -2.68 5.20 -13.35
N ASP A 29 -3.38 6.21 -12.84
CA ASP A 29 -2.76 7.48 -12.49
C ASP A 29 -1.96 7.30 -11.20
N ILE A 30 -0.96 8.15 -10.99
CA ILE A 30 -0.08 8.07 -9.83
C ILE A 30 0.14 9.48 -9.26
N VAL A 31 0.19 9.57 -7.93
CA VAL A 31 0.40 10.84 -7.23
C VAL A 31 1.13 10.62 -5.91
N ASP A 32 1.97 11.59 -5.52
CA ASP A 32 2.55 11.65 -4.18
C ASP A 32 1.43 11.99 -3.18
N VAL A 33 1.48 11.38 -2.00
CA VAL A 33 0.48 11.62 -0.95
C VAL A 33 0.37 13.09 -0.55
N ASN A 34 1.44 13.86 -0.69
CA ASN A 34 1.42 15.31 -0.42
C ASN A 34 0.50 16.09 -1.36
N ASP A 35 0.20 15.53 -2.52
CA ASP A 35 -0.56 16.20 -3.58
C ASP A 35 -2.02 15.73 -3.66
N ILE A 36 -2.46 14.86 -2.76
CA ILE A 36 -3.87 14.43 -2.74
C ILE A 36 -4.74 15.47 -2.02
N ASN A 37 -6.02 15.49 -2.40
CA ASN A 37 -7.06 16.23 -1.70
C ASN A 37 -8.39 15.48 -1.86
N ILE A 38 -9.40 15.92 -1.14
CA ILE A 38 -10.71 15.24 -1.12
C ILE A 38 -11.34 15.21 -2.51
N GLU A 39 -11.25 16.30 -3.26
CA GLU A 39 -11.79 16.41 -4.61
C GLU A 39 -11.13 15.44 -5.57
N LYS A 40 -9.81 15.33 -5.50
CA LYS A 40 -9.06 14.39 -6.34
C LYS A 40 -9.43 12.94 -6.02
N LEU A 41 -9.51 12.60 -4.73
CA LEU A 41 -9.89 11.25 -4.31
C LEU A 41 -11.29 10.87 -4.80
N ALA A 42 -12.21 11.83 -4.85
CA ALA A 42 -13.58 11.61 -5.31
C ALA A 42 -13.67 11.23 -6.79
N GLU A 43 -12.66 11.57 -7.59
CA GLU A 43 -12.64 11.27 -9.03
C GLU A 43 -12.37 9.80 -9.36
N TYR A 44 -11.93 9.01 -8.38
CA TYR A 44 -11.49 7.64 -8.60
C TYR A 44 -12.37 6.63 -7.90
N ASP A 45 -12.59 5.50 -8.56
CA ASP A 45 -13.35 4.37 -8.00
C ASP A 45 -12.45 3.44 -7.20
N ASN A 46 -11.17 3.37 -7.57
CA ASN A 46 -10.18 2.51 -6.94
C ASN A 46 -9.00 3.32 -6.45
N LEU A 47 -8.56 3.04 -5.22
CA LEU A 47 -7.38 3.67 -4.62
C LEU A 47 -6.37 2.59 -4.24
N ILE A 48 -5.13 2.76 -4.66
CA ILE A 48 -4.02 1.88 -4.28
C ILE A 48 -3.05 2.75 -3.47
N LEU A 49 -2.95 2.47 -2.18
CA LEU A 49 -2.27 3.32 -1.22
C LEU A 49 -1.00 2.64 -0.71
N GLY A 50 0.13 3.30 -0.81
CA GLY A 50 1.41 2.72 -0.44
C GLY A 50 2.29 3.59 0.43
N THR A 51 3.05 2.97 1.30
CA THR A 51 3.97 3.65 2.23
C THR A 51 5.23 2.85 2.48
N SER A 52 6.34 3.55 2.72
CA SER A 52 7.51 2.95 3.35
C SER A 52 7.29 2.86 4.87
N THR A 53 8.11 2.06 5.55
CA THR A 53 8.01 1.85 6.99
C THR A 53 9.21 2.47 7.69
N TRP A 54 8.97 3.24 8.74
CA TRP A 54 9.99 3.97 9.50
C TRP A 54 9.85 3.71 11.00
N GLY A 55 10.91 4.04 11.75
CA GLY A 55 10.92 3.91 13.21
C GLY A 55 10.58 2.49 13.66
N SER A 56 9.62 2.36 14.56
CA SER A 56 9.16 1.07 15.09
C SER A 56 7.94 0.52 14.35
N GLY A 57 7.95 0.58 13.02
CA GLY A 57 6.85 0.11 12.19
C GLY A 57 5.86 1.22 11.82
N GLU A 58 6.34 2.45 11.79
CA GLU A 58 5.51 3.62 11.54
C GLU A 58 5.34 3.90 10.05
N VAL A 59 4.22 4.52 9.71
CA VAL A 59 3.95 5.02 8.35
C VAL A 59 4.95 6.13 8.00
N GLN A 60 5.23 6.30 6.72
CA GLN A 60 6.10 7.37 6.22
C GLN A 60 5.49 8.74 6.58
N ASP A 61 6.34 9.71 6.93
CA ASP A 61 5.94 11.01 7.51
C ASP A 61 4.85 11.76 6.74
N ASP A 62 4.91 11.76 5.43
CA ASP A 62 3.92 12.48 4.60
C ASP A 62 2.51 11.90 4.74
N TRP A 63 2.41 10.64 5.15
CA TRP A 63 1.14 9.97 5.36
C TRP A 63 0.37 10.45 6.58
N TYR A 64 1.00 11.12 7.54
CA TYR A 64 0.26 11.65 8.70
C TYR A 64 -0.80 12.66 8.24
N ASP A 65 -0.44 13.55 7.32
CA ASP A 65 -1.41 14.47 6.71
C ASP A 65 -2.33 13.73 5.73
N GLY A 66 -1.78 12.78 4.97
CA GLY A 66 -2.56 11.95 4.05
C GLY A 66 -3.67 11.16 4.73
N ILE A 67 -3.39 10.60 5.91
CA ILE A 67 -4.37 9.87 6.71
C ILE A 67 -5.51 10.81 7.14
N GLU A 68 -5.21 12.03 7.55
CA GLU A 68 -6.24 13.01 7.90
C GLU A 68 -7.13 13.34 6.69
N LYS A 69 -6.55 13.43 5.50
CA LYS A 69 -7.31 13.64 4.27
C LYS A 69 -8.21 12.44 3.95
N LEU A 70 -7.72 11.22 4.15
CA LEU A 70 -8.53 10.00 3.95
C LEU A 70 -9.72 9.95 4.91
N LYS A 71 -9.53 10.36 6.16
CA LYS A 71 -10.61 10.39 7.16
C LYS A 71 -11.73 11.34 6.78
N LYS A 72 -11.42 12.40 6.04
CA LYS A 72 -12.39 13.41 5.60
C LYS A 72 -13.04 13.05 4.27
N ALA A 73 -12.47 12.14 3.51
CA ALA A 73 -12.99 11.73 2.22
C ALA A 73 -14.09 10.67 2.37
N ASP A 74 -15.03 10.64 1.44
CA ASP A 74 -16.03 9.58 1.38
C ASP A 74 -15.48 8.43 0.54
N LEU A 75 -15.11 7.34 1.20
CA LEU A 75 -14.56 6.15 0.56
C LEU A 75 -15.60 5.05 0.35
N SER A 76 -16.86 5.30 0.72
CA SER A 76 -17.94 4.31 0.60
C SER A 76 -18.09 3.82 -0.84
N GLY A 77 -18.13 2.52 -1.02
CA GLY A 77 -18.28 1.90 -2.34
C GLY A 77 -17.02 1.88 -3.20
N LYS A 78 -15.93 2.51 -2.75
CA LYS A 78 -14.65 2.44 -3.46
C LYS A 78 -13.95 1.13 -3.15
N THR A 79 -13.07 0.72 -4.05
CA THR A 79 -12.17 -0.41 -3.84
C THR A 79 -10.80 0.13 -3.44
N VAL A 80 -10.25 -0.38 -2.33
CA VAL A 80 -8.96 0.06 -1.80
C VAL A 80 -8.03 -1.13 -1.67
N ALA A 81 -6.83 -1.01 -2.17
CA ALA A 81 -5.76 -1.98 -1.96
C ALA A 81 -4.53 -1.25 -1.41
N LEU A 82 -3.75 -1.94 -0.60
CA LEU A 82 -2.62 -1.36 0.10
C LEU A 82 -1.33 -2.04 -0.32
N PHE A 83 -0.24 -1.30 -0.33
CA PHE A 83 1.09 -1.87 -0.48
C PHE A 83 2.07 -1.09 0.39
N GLY A 84 3.22 -1.69 0.61
CA GLY A 84 4.25 -1.01 1.36
C GLY A 84 5.57 -1.72 1.23
N CYS A 85 6.63 -1.06 1.67
CA CYS A 85 7.95 -1.67 1.67
C CYS A 85 8.59 -1.55 3.04
N GLY A 86 9.50 -2.48 3.29
CA GLY A 86 10.29 -2.55 4.49
C GLY A 86 11.62 -3.23 4.17
N ASP A 87 12.35 -3.56 5.22
CA ASP A 87 13.66 -4.20 5.14
C ASP A 87 13.67 -5.35 6.14
N ALA A 88 13.49 -6.57 5.63
CA ALA A 88 13.41 -7.76 6.48
C ALA A 88 14.75 -8.14 7.14
N ASP A 89 15.89 -7.67 6.59
CA ASP A 89 17.19 -7.93 7.18
C ASP A 89 17.50 -6.96 8.33
N SER A 90 17.28 -5.65 8.10
CA SER A 90 17.64 -4.61 9.06
C SER A 90 16.52 -4.30 10.07
N TYR A 91 15.26 -4.52 9.69
CA TYR A 91 14.08 -4.19 10.47
C TYR A 91 13.07 -5.34 10.46
N SER A 92 13.55 -6.54 10.78
CA SER A 92 12.77 -7.77 10.69
C SER A 92 11.57 -7.83 11.65
N ASP A 93 11.66 -7.14 12.78
CA ASP A 93 10.60 -7.11 13.80
C ASP A 93 9.54 -6.03 13.56
N THR A 94 9.73 -5.18 12.54
CA THR A 94 8.76 -4.13 12.16
C THR A 94 8.48 -4.14 10.65
N PHE A 95 8.67 -5.27 10.00
CA PHE A 95 8.62 -5.40 8.55
C PHE A 95 7.29 -4.93 7.98
N CYS A 96 7.34 -3.93 7.08
CA CYS A 96 6.17 -3.34 6.40
C CYS A 96 5.05 -2.86 7.36
N GLY A 97 5.39 -2.57 8.62
CA GLY A 97 4.41 -2.17 9.63
C GLY A 97 3.63 -0.91 9.29
N GLY A 98 4.19 -0.02 8.47
CA GLY A 98 3.53 1.23 8.07
C GLY A 98 2.18 1.02 7.37
N ILE A 99 1.99 -0.10 6.67
CA ILE A 99 0.73 -0.41 6.00
C ILE A 99 -0.44 -0.47 7.00
N ARG A 100 -0.18 -0.92 8.22
CA ARG A 100 -1.23 -1.10 9.24
C ARG A 100 -1.95 0.19 9.60
N GLU A 101 -1.26 1.32 9.67
CA GLU A 101 -1.89 2.61 9.98
C GLU A 101 -2.87 3.03 8.89
N ILE A 102 -2.51 2.84 7.63
CA ILE A 102 -3.40 3.12 6.51
C ILE A 102 -4.60 2.17 6.55
N TYR A 103 -4.35 0.88 6.80
CA TYR A 103 -5.41 -0.12 6.94
C TYR A 103 -6.41 0.27 8.03
N ASN A 104 -5.92 0.65 9.20
CA ASN A 104 -6.78 1.05 10.32
C ASN A 104 -7.64 2.28 9.97
N THR A 105 -7.15 3.15 9.09
CA THR A 105 -7.89 4.33 8.63
C THR A 105 -9.02 3.95 7.67
N VAL A 106 -8.78 2.99 6.77
CA VAL A 106 -9.73 2.69 5.69
C VAL A 106 -10.66 1.50 5.98
N LYS A 107 -10.33 0.64 6.92
CA LYS A 107 -11.08 -0.60 7.18
C LYS A 107 -12.55 -0.39 7.53
N ASP A 108 -12.89 0.72 8.17
CA ASP A 108 -14.26 1.04 8.61
C ASP A 108 -14.88 2.18 7.78
N SER A 109 -14.29 2.51 6.64
CA SER A 109 -14.71 3.64 5.78
C SER A 109 -15.87 3.31 4.84
N GLY A 110 -16.30 2.05 4.78
CA GLY A 110 -17.26 1.59 3.78
C GLY A 110 -16.64 1.18 2.45
N ALA A 111 -15.31 1.25 2.33
CA ALA A 111 -14.60 0.78 1.15
C ALA A 111 -14.42 -0.74 1.19
N ASN A 112 -14.31 -1.34 0.00
CA ASN A 112 -13.92 -2.75 -0.13
C ASN A 112 -12.40 -2.85 -0.11
N ILE A 113 -11.83 -3.48 0.91
CA ILE A 113 -10.38 -3.64 1.04
C ILE A 113 -9.96 -4.98 0.44
N LEU A 114 -9.03 -4.94 -0.49
CA LEU A 114 -8.50 -6.15 -1.16
C LEU A 114 -6.99 -6.21 -1.09
N GLY A 115 -6.44 -7.32 -1.60
CA GLY A 115 -5.02 -7.43 -1.88
C GLY A 115 -4.17 -7.88 -0.71
N GLY A 116 -4.75 -8.58 0.25
CA GLY A 116 -3.97 -9.24 1.30
C GLY A 116 -3.10 -10.35 0.71
N VAL A 117 -1.91 -10.57 1.28
CA VAL A 117 -0.99 -11.63 0.84
C VAL A 117 -0.61 -12.53 2.00
N ASP A 118 -0.37 -13.81 1.70
CA ASP A 118 -0.02 -14.81 2.70
C ASP A 118 1.36 -14.50 3.30
N ALA A 119 1.42 -14.34 4.61
CA ALA A 119 2.66 -14.03 5.32
C ALA A 119 3.64 -15.21 5.32
N ALA A 120 3.19 -16.43 5.08
CA ALA A 120 4.05 -17.61 5.03
C ALA A 120 5.08 -17.57 3.88
N GLU A 121 4.86 -16.73 2.87
CA GLU A 121 5.78 -16.56 1.74
C GLU A 121 6.96 -15.65 2.08
N TYR A 122 7.02 -15.08 3.28
CA TYR A 122 8.01 -14.08 3.69
C TYR A 122 8.85 -14.59 4.86
N THR A 123 10.07 -14.05 4.97
CA THR A 123 10.96 -14.29 6.11
C THR A 123 11.16 -12.98 6.86
N TYR A 124 10.62 -12.91 8.07
CA TYR A 124 10.73 -11.75 8.96
C TYR A 124 10.41 -12.21 10.39
N ASP A 125 10.71 -11.37 11.39
CA ASP A 125 10.42 -11.72 12.79
C ASP A 125 9.01 -11.33 13.21
N ASP A 126 8.58 -10.11 12.89
CA ASP A 126 7.25 -9.62 13.26
C ASP A 126 6.79 -8.48 12.37
N SER A 127 5.49 -8.30 12.23
CA SER A 127 4.89 -7.18 11.52
C SER A 127 3.49 -6.87 12.04
N GLU A 128 3.24 -5.60 12.33
CA GLU A 128 1.91 -5.12 12.69
C GLU A 128 0.91 -5.20 11.53
N SER A 129 1.41 -5.32 10.30
CA SER A 129 0.58 -5.42 9.09
C SER A 129 0.05 -6.84 8.83
N VAL A 130 0.39 -7.80 9.69
CA VAL A 130 -0.11 -9.18 9.57
C VAL A 130 -1.30 -9.39 10.51
N ILE A 131 -2.42 -9.81 9.95
CA ILE A 131 -3.64 -10.16 10.68
C ILE A 131 -4.07 -11.54 10.20
N ASP A 132 -4.23 -12.48 11.15
CA ASP A 132 -4.64 -13.85 10.86
C ASP A 132 -3.77 -14.56 9.81
N GLY A 133 -2.47 -14.34 9.87
CA GLY A 133 -1.49 -14.98 8.98
C GLY A 133 -1.36 -14.32 7.61
N LYS A 134 -1.98 -13.16 7.39
CA LYS A 134 -1.90 -12.45 6.12
C LYS A 134 -1.51 -10.98 6.31
N PHE A 135 -0.65 -10.48 5.42
CA PHE A 135 -0.45 -9.04 5.32
C PHE A 135 -1.74 -8.38 4.80
N VAL A 136 -2.09 -7.23 5.34
CA VAL A 136 -3.28 -6.47 4.92
C VAL A 136 -3.12 -5.81 3.56
N GLY A 137 -1.95 -5.91 2.96
CA GLY A 137 -1.64 -5.41 1.63
C GLY A 137 -0.40 -6.10 1.07
N LEU A 138 0.07 -5.66 -0.10
CA LEU A 138 1.29 -6.19 -0.70
C LEU A 138 2.51 -5.71 0.08
N ALA A 139 3.23 -6.64 0.71
CA ALA A 139 4.47 -6.34 1.40
C ALA A 139 5.66 -6.55 0.45
N LEU A 140 6.51 -5.53 0.33
CA LEU A 140 7.69 -5.56 -0.53
C LEU A 140 8.94 -5.33 0.31
N ASP A 141 9.98 -6.14 0.08
CA ASP A 141 11.26 -6.03 0.77
C ASP A 141 12.23 -5.27 -0.12
N ALA A 142 12.72 -4.12 0.35
CA ALA A 142 13.63 -3.28 -0.40
C ALA A 142 14.99 -3.95 -0.63
N ASN A 143 15.33 -4.99 0.13
CA ASN A 143 16.57 -5.76 -0.02
C ASN A 143 16.42 -7.02 -0.86
N GLU A 144 15.21 -7.36 -1.30
CA GLU A 144 15.02 -8.48 -2.22
C GLU A 144 15.53 -8.11 -3.61
N ASP A 145 15.87 -9.15 -4.40
CA ASP A 145 16.15 -9.03 -5.82
C ASP A 145 14.96 -8.35 -6.51
N GLU A 146 15.25 -7.43 -7.44
CA GLU A 146 14.20 -6.75 -8.24
C GLU A 146 13.28 -7.74 -8.94
N THR A 147 13.82 -8.87 -9.43
CA THR A 147 13.04 -9.93 -10.07
C THR A 147 12.00 -10.50 -9.11
N LYS A 148 12.37 -10.68 -7.84
CA LYS A 148 11.46 -11.20 -6.82
C LYS A 148 10.36 -10.19 -6.49
N SER A 149 10.73 -8.92 -6.34
CA SER A 149 9.77 -7.84 -6.08
C SER A 149 8.78 -7.70 -7.24
N GLU A 150 9.25 -7.76 -8.47
CA GLU A 150 8.40 -7.69 -9.66
C GLU A 150 7.44 -8.87 -9.74
N GLU A 151 7.90 -10.08 -9.42
CA GLU A 151 7.08 -11.27 -9.34
C GLU A 151 5.95 -11.12 -8.30
N ARG A 152 6.28 -10.59 -7.12
CA ARG A 152 5.27 -10.31 -6.08
C ARG A 152 4.22 -9.30 -6.56
N ILE A 153 4.66 -8.25 -7.25
CA ILE A 153 3.78 -7.23 -7.81
C ILE A 153 2.86 -7.86 -8.88
N ASP A 154 3.42 -8.65 -9.79
CA ASP A 154 2.63 -9.28 -10.86
C ASP A 154 1.57 -10.22 -10.32
N ASN A 155 1.92 -11.05 -9.34
CA ASN A 155 0.98 -11.97 -8.71
C ASN A 155 -0.13 -11.22 -7.97
N TRP A 156 0.24 -10.15 -7.28
CA TRP A 156 -0.73 -9.31 -6.56
C TRP A 156 -1.70 -8.62 -7.52
N ILE A 157 -1.20 -8.01 -8.57
CA ILE A 157 -2.02 -7.36 -9.59
C ILE A 157 -3.00 -8.36 -10.20
N GLN A 158 -2.52 -9.56 -10.52
CA GLN A 158 -3.36 -10.61 -11.06
C GLN A 158 -4.50 -10.99 -10.10
N SER A 159 -4.22 -10.97 -8.79
CA SER A 159 -5.22 -11.31 -7.77
C SER A 159 -6.29 -10.24 -7.58
N ILE A 160 -6.00 -8.97 -7.87
CA ILE A 160 -6.92 -7.85 -7.61
C ILE A 160 -7.56 -7.26 -8.86
N SER A 161 -6.96 -7.46 -10.04
CA SER A 161 -7.36 -6.72 -11.25
C SER A 161 -8.82 -6.95 -11.66
N ASN A 162 -9.39 -8.10 -11.39
CA ASN A 162 -10.79 -8.39 -11.71
C ASN A 162 -11.77 -7.63 -10.80
N SER A 163 -11.29 -7.11 -9.70
CA SER A 163 -12.12 -6.37 -8.74
C SER A 163 -11.96 -4.85 -8.84
N LEU A 164 -11.06 -4.40 -9.70
CA LEU A 164 -10.83 -2.98 -9.94
C LEU A 164 -11.73 -2.40 -11.03
#